data_f37b0caf34db2d3922ecd63db64c743b
#
_entry.id   f37b0caf34db2d3922ecd63db64c743b
#
_cell.length_a   1.000
_cell.length_b   1.000
_cell.length_c   1.000
_cell.angle_alpha   90.00
_cell.angle_beta   90.00
_cell.angle_gamma   90.00
#
_symmetry.space_group_name_H-M   'P 1'
#
loop_
_entity.id
_entity.type
_entity.pdbx_description
1 polymer ?
#
loop_
_entity_poly.entity_id
_entity_poly.type
_entity_poly.pdbx_seq_one_letter_code
_entity_poly.pdbx_strand_id
1 'polypeptide(L)'
;VSLVVSMSAFAQAIKVEIVKKEDGGYQLLRDSEPYIIRGAGVDGADLEELTSYGANSIRTWSIDGGVYPAAEILDKAHSLGMTVSLGLDFARERLGFDYNDKEAVAKQFEEAKANVLKYKDHPALLTWFIGNELNFDFTDPAVYDAVNDVAKMIKEIDPNHPVTTTIAGFDKKAMKAIQDRAPALDFISFQLYADVVNLPKYIKNFPYTGPYMITEWGAVGHWEVYNTKWGAPVETTSSEKASNYAKSYLQAIQSQSSQVIGNYVFLWGQKQERTSTWYGMFLKSGERTEAVDVMQYIWTGQWPDNRTPRVSAIGLDGKVAFDDVYLFTDETYSAMLNVADPDQDKVTFRWEIRKESTATEVGGDREYEPPVIEGLIEDPSSQEVTFQAPSEAGAYRLFAYVLDGNGNAAHANFPFFVK
;
A
#
# COMPACT_ATOMS: atom_id res chain seq x y z
N VAL A 1 9.02 -13.54 54.77
CA VAL A 1 8.66 -13.83 53.37
C VAL A 1 7.86 -12.65 52.88
N SER A 2 8.52 -11.73 52.16
CA SER A 2 7.86 -10.58 51.49
C SER A 2 7.24 -11.06 50.19
N LEU A 3 5.93 -11.03 50.08
CA LEU A 3 5.21 -11.22 48.85
C LEU A 3 5.45 -9.96 47.97
N VAL A 4 6.29 -10.05 46.95
CA VAL A 4 6.35 -9.06 45.89
C VAL A 4 5.16 -9.33 44.96
N VAL A 5 4.06 -8.60 45.18
CA VAL A 5 2.95 -8.53 44.22
C VAL A 5 3.50 -7.72 43.02
N SER A 6 3.87 -8.42 41.97
CA SER A 6 4.10 -7.82 40.67
C SER A 6 2.76 -7.26 40.18
N MET A 7 2.52 -5.98 40.38
CA MET A 7 1.47 -5.26 39.66
C MET A 7 1.91 -5.20 38.20
N SER A 8 1.33 -6.02 37.35
CA SER A 8 1.33 -5.77 35.90
C SER A 8 0.71 -4.39 35.73
N ALA A 9 1.52 -3.40 35.40
CA ALA A 9 1.00 -2.11 34.96
C ALA A 9 0.18 -2.43 33.69
N PHE A 10 -1.14 -2.37 33.78
CA PHE A 10 -1.98 -2.40 32.59
C PHE A 10 -1.51 -1.24 31.72
N ALA A 11 -1.10 -1.56 30.50
CA ALA A 11 -0.76 -0.55 29.52
C ALA A 11 -1.97 0.38 29.37
N GLN A 12 -1.77 1.68 29.57
CA GLN A 12 -2.83 2.66 29.51
C GLN A 12 -2.87 3.24 28.10
N ALA A 13 -4.07 3.40 27.53
CA ALA A 13 -4.27 4.11 26.27
C ALA A 13 -3.56 5.47 26.28
N ILE A 14 -2.91 5.79 25.19
CA ILE A 14 -2.32 7.12 24.97
C ILE A 14 -3.28 7.92 24.14
N LYS A 15 -3.72 9.06 24.67
CA LYS A 15 -4.72 9.90 23.99
C LYS A 15 -4.20 10.43 22.65
N VAL A 16 -5.03 10.31 21.62
CA VAL A 16 -4.80 10.83 20.28
C VAL A 16 -5.93 11.79 19.91
N GLU A 17 -5.60 12.99 19.47
CA GLU A 17 -6.56 14.04 19.17
C GLU A 17 -6.28 14.68 17.82
N ILE A 18 -7.34 15.05 17.11
CA ILE A 18 -7.25 15.90 15.93
C ILE A 18 -7.70 17.30 16.33
N VAL A 19 -6.77 18.24 16.30
CA VAL A 19 -7.04 19.64 16.70
C VAL A 19 -7.00 20.56 15.49
N LYS A 20 -7.89 21.56 15.50
CA LYS A 20 -7.88 22.63 14.53
C LYS A 20 -6.90 23.71 14.97
N LYS A 21 -5.96 24.06 14.11
CA LYS A 21 -4.96 25.11 14.35
C LYS A 21 -5.53 26.51 14.14
N GLU A 22 -4.83 27.52 14.63
CA GLU A 22 -5.20 28.94 14.44
C GLU A 22 -5.21 29.36 12.96
N ASP A 23 -4.33 28.77 12.14
CA ASP A 23 -4.28 29.01 10.69
C ASP A 23 -5.43 28.35 9.90
N GLY A 24 -6.34 27.65 10.61
CA GLY A 24 -7.47 26.93 10.04
C GLY A 24 -7.15 25.50 9.58
N GLY A 25 -5.89 25.08 9.64
CA GLY A 25 -5.45 23.73 9.37
C GLY A 25 -5.72 22.77 10.53
N TYR A 26 -5.30 21.50 10.35
CA TYR A 26 -5.46 20.46 11.37
C TYR A 26 -4.12 19.86 11.76
N GLN A 27 -4.08 19.27 12.94
CA GLN A 27 -2.91 18.59 13.49
C GLN A 27 -3.34 17.38 14.30
N LEU A 28 -2.60 16.30 14.16
CA LEU A 28 -2.71 15.13 15.01
C LEU A 28 -1.82 15.33 16.23
N LEU A 29 -2.38 15.15 17.42
CA LEU A 29 -1.65 15.12 18.68
C LEU A 29 -1.69 13.71 19.23
N ARG A 30 -0.61 13.28 19.89
CA ARG A 30 -0.53 12.07 20.70
C ARG A 30 0.12 12.44 22.03
N ASP A 31 -0.55 12.11 23.12
CA ASP A 31 -0.14 12.55 24.47
C ASP A 31 0.03 14.09 24.57
N SER A 32 -0.89 14.82 23.93
CA SER A 32 -0.89 16.29 23.82
C SER A 32 0.28 16.90 23.01
N GLU A 33 1.14 16.07 22.43
CA GLU A 33 2.28 16.53 21.61
C GLU A 33 2.00 16.31 20.12
N PRO A 34 2.48 17.20 19.24
CA PRO A 34 2.38 17.03 17.80
C PRO A 34 2.93 15.69 17.33
N TYR A 35 2.11 14.89 16.64
CA TYR A 35 2.52 13.60 16.11
C TYR A 35 2.46 13.59 14.59
N ILE A 36 3.63 13.47 13.95
CA ILE A 36 3.76 13.38 12.50
C ILE A 36 3.91 11.92 12.11
N ILE A 37 2.94 11.38 11.40
CA ILE A 37 2.94 10.02 10.91
C ILE A 37 4.00 9.88 9.79
N ARG A 38 4.97 9.00 10.01
CA ARG A 38 5.88 8.45 9.01
C ARG A 38 5.48 6.98 8.84
N GLY A 39 4.48 6.75 8.00
CA GLY A 39 3.69 5.53 8.02
C GLY A 39 3.79 4.69 6.77
N ALA A 40 3.63 3.38 6.95
CA ALA A 40 3.48 2.40 5.89
C ALA A 40 2.34 1.42 6.18
N GLY A 41 1.63 1.01 5.12
CA GLY A 41 0.76 -0.14 5.16
C GLY A 41 1.60 -1.41 5.17
N VAL A 42 1.31 -2.33 6.09
CA VAL A 42 2.09 -3.56 6.28
C VAL A 42 1.20 -4.80 6.34
N ASP A 43 1.68 -5.87 5.72
CA ASP A 43 1.15 -7.22 5.88
C ASP A 43 2.34 -8.20 5.90
N GLY A 44 2.69 -8.71 7.09
CA GLY A 44 3.81 -9.61 7.28
C GLY A 44 5.22 -9.00 7.15
N ALA A 45 5.33 -7.68 7.19
CA ALA A 45 6.61 -6.99 7.08
C ALA A 45 7.42 -7.03 8.37
N ASP A 46 8.76 -6.94 8.25
CA ASP A 46 9.66 -6.76 9.37
C ASP A 46 9.56 -5.31 9.90
N LEU A 47 9.01 -5.15 11.10
CA LEU A 47 8.85 -3.83 11.73
C LEU A 47 10.16 -3.27 12.27
N GLU A 48 11.15 -4.10 12.60
CA GLU A 48 12.49 -3.64 13.01
C GLU A 48 13.18 -2.99 11.81
N GLU A 49 13.12 -3.64 10.66
CA GLU A 49 13.63 -3.10 9.41
C GLU A 49 12.91 -1.78 9.07
N LEU A 50 11.56 -1.76 9.09
CA LEU A 50 10.77 -0.55 8.81
C LEU A 50 11.16 0.62 9.72
N THR A 51 11.34 0.36 11.01
CA THR A 51 11.76 1.37 11.99
C THR A 51 13.15 1.91 11.69
N SER A 52 14.07 1.07 11.23
CA SER A 52 15.44 1.46 10.89
C SER A 52 15.48 2.48 9.74
N TYR A 53 14.50 2.47 8.86
CA TYR A 53 14.32 3.47 7.79
C TYR A 53 13.59 4.74 8.23
N GLY A 54 13.24 4.87 9.51
CA GLY A 54 12.69 6.07 10.10
C GLY A 54 11.17 6.14 10.19
N ALA A 55 10.45 5.06 9.87
CA ALA A 55 9.03 4.97 10.11
C ALA A 55 8.70 4.96 11.61
N ASN A 56 7.54 5.49 11.98
CA ASN A 56 7.05 5.51 13.36
C ASN A 56 5.61 5.00 13.49
N SER A 57 4.98 4.61 12.39
CA SER A 57 3.58 4.18 12.40
C SER A 57 3.32 3.16 11.29
N ILE A 58 2.42 2.24 11.55
CA ILE A 58 1.92 1.29 10.56
C ILE A 58 0.41 1.34 10.46
N ARG A 59 -0.10 0.88 9.32
CA ARG A 59 -1.52 0.64 9.09
C ARG A 59 -1.75 -0.83 8.76
N THR A 60 -2.82 -1.41 9.35
CA THR A 60 -3.36 -2.73 9.01
C THR A 60 -4.74 -2.61 8.37
N TRP A 61 -5.23 -3.68 7.74
CA TRP A 61 -6.55 -3.71 7.05
C TRP A 61 -7.61 -4.49 7.82
N SER A 62 -7.18 -5.31 8.77
CA SER A 62 -8.04 -6.21 9.54
C SER A 62 -7.45 -6.49 10.92
N ILE A 63 -8.23 -7.15 11.77
CA ILE A 63 -7.79 -7.58 13.10
C ILE A 63 -6.95 -8.85 13.02
N ASP A 64 -7.44 -9.88 12.34
CA ASP A 64 -6.80 -11.20 12.28
C ASP A 64 -6.65 -11.73 10.83
N GLY A 65 -6.93 -10.90 9.83
CA GLY A 65 -6.89 -11.27 8.41
C GLY A 65 -5.51 -11.13 7.75
N GLY A 66 -4.54 -10.52 8.42
CA GLY A 66 -3.16 -10.36 7.96
C GLY A 66 -2.26 -11.51 8.40
N VAL A 67 -0.96 -11.41 8.08
CA VAL A 67 0.06 -12.38 8.49
C VAL A 67 0.20 -12.44 10.02
N TYR A 68 0.06 -11.31 10.69
CA TYR A 68 0.11 -11.24 12.15
C TYR A 68 -1.24 -10.83 12.73
N PRO A 69 -1.70 -11.50 13.82
CA PRO A 69 -2.86 -11.05 14.58
C PRO A 69 -2.65 -9.66 15.18
N ALA A 70 -3.73 -8.89 15.38
CA ALA A 70 -3.66 -7.54 15.92
C ALA A 70 -2.93 -7.46 17.27
N ALA A 71 -3.10 -8.45 18.16
CA ALA A 71 -2.39 -8.47 19.45
C ALA A 71 -0.88 -8.48 19.25
N GLU A 72 -0.39 -9.35 18.38
CA GLU A 72 1.05 -9.52 18.13
C GLU A 72 1.65 -8.28 17.47
N ILE A 73 0.97 -7.72 16.46
CA ILE A 73 1.48 -6.53 15.75
C ILE A 73 1.45 -5.28 16.62
N LEU A 74 0.46 -5.13 17.51
CA LEU A 74 0.39 -4.05 18.47
C LEU A 74 1.53 -4.13 19.50
N ASP A 75 1.75 -5.31 20.09
CA ASP A 75 2.84 -5.55 21.05
C ASP A 75 4.21 -5.30 20.40
N LYS A 76 4.42 -5.80 19.19
CA LYS A 76 5.67 -5.60 18.44
C LYS A 76 5.88 -4.12 18.11
N ALA A 77 4.88 -3.42 17.59
CA ALA A 77 4.94 -2.00 17.30
C ALA A 77 5.26 -1.19 18.57
N HIS A 78 4.59 -1.49 19.69
CA HIS A 78 4.86 -0.85 20.97
C HIS A 78 6.32 -1.02 21.42
N SER A 79 6.85 -2.24 21.33
CA SER A 79 8.24 -2.54 21.70
C SER A 79 9.28 -1.73 20.90
N LEU A 80 8.91 -1.31 19.68
CA LEU A 80 9.74 -0.50 18.77
C LEU A 80 9.43 1.00 18.83
N GLY A 81 8.53 1.43 19.73
CA GLY A 81 8.10 2.82 19.82
C GLY A 81 7.23 3.31 18.66
N MET A 82 6.67 2.36 17.89
CA MET A 82 5.77 2.64 16.77
C MET A 82 4.30 2.69 17.22
N THR A 83 3.46 3.29 16.38
CA THR A 83 2.01 3.26 16.53
C THR A 83 1.34 2.43 15.44
N VAL A 84 0.10 2.02 15.69
CA VAL A 84 -0.71 1.24 14.77
C VAL A 84 -2.04 1.93 14.50
N SER A 85 -2.31 2.24 13.25
CA SER A 85 -3.65 2.55 12.76
C SER A 85 -4.33 1.23 12.41
N LEU A 86 -5.25 0.79 13.27
CA LEU A 86 -5.79 -0.57 13.27
C LEU A 86 -7.07 -0.67 12.44
N GLY A 87 -7.07 -1.56 11.45
CA GLY A 87 -8.22 -1.89 10.64
C GLY A 87 -9.20 -2.80 11.39
N LEU A 88 -10.46 -2.42 11.45
CA LEU A 88 -11.56 -3.29 11.86
C LEU A 88 -12.13 -4.02 10.65
N ASP A 89 -12.33 -5.33 10.79
CA ASP A 89 -12.99 -6.12 9.76
C ASP A 89 -14.42 -5.60 9.55
N PHE A 90 -14.74 -5.30 8.30
CA PHE A 90 -16.05 -4.80 7.90
C PHE A 90 -16.40 -5.34 6.52
N ALA A 91 -17.55 -5.95 6.41
CA ALA A 91 -17.94 -6.69 5.21
C ALA A 91 -18.18 -5.75 4.02
N ARG A 92 -17.81 -6.21 2.83
CA ARG A 92 -17.96 -5.45 1.59
C ARG A 92 -19.17 -5.91 0.80
N GLU A 93 -20.01 -4.96 0.34
CA GLU A 93 -21.19 -5.26 -0.50
C GLU A 93 -20.78 -6.01 -1.76
N ARG A 94 -19.66 -5.65 -2.40
CA ARG A 94 -19.12 -6.34 -3.59
C ARG A 94 -18.80 -7.83 -3.38
N LEU A 95 -18.65 -8.26 -2.13
CA LEU A 95 -18.44 -9.66 -1.75
C LEU A 95 -19.73 -10.34 -1.27
N GLY A 96 -20.87 -9.71 -1.50
CA GLY A 96 -22.21 -10.28 -1.26
C GLY A 96 -22.80 -9.97 0.12
N PHE A 97 -22.24 -9.03 0.88
CA PHE A 97 -22.85 -8.62 2.14
C PHE A 97 -24.04 -7.68 1.91
N ASP A 98 -25.20 -7.99 2.50
CA ASP A 98 -26.40 -7.17 2.41
C ASP A 98 -26.57 -6.30 3.67
N TYR A 99 -26.41 -5.00 3.53
CA TYR A 99 -26.60 -4.04 4.63
C TYR A 99 -28.05 -3.82 5.05
N ASN A 100 -29.01 -4.41 4.34
CA ASN A 100 -30.42 -4.47 4.75
C ASN A 100 -30.71 -5.71 5.63
N ASP A 101 -29.82 -6.69 5.69
CA ASP A 101 -29.90 -7.81 6.62
C ASP A 101 -29.52 -7.35 8.04
N LYS A 102 -30.54 -7.04 8.84
CA LYS A 102 -30.37 -6.50 10.19
C LYS A 102 -29.64 -7.45 11.14
N GLU A 103 -29.78 -8.77 10.95
CA GLU A 103 -29.10 -9.75 11.80
C GLU A 103 -27.59 -9.81 11.46
N ALA A 104 -27.24 -9.82 10.17
CA ALA A 104 -25.88 -9.77 9.72
C ALA A 104 -25.18 -8.46 10.14
N VAL A 105 -25.83 -7.31 9.99
CA VAL A 105 -25.32 -6.00 10.41
C VAL A 105 -25.13 -5.95 11.94
N ALA A 106 -26.09 -6.45 12.72
CA ALA A 106 -25.97 -6.50 14.18
C ALA A 106 -24.81 -7.42 14.64
N LYS A 107 -24.64 -8.56 13.98
CA LYS A 107 -23.51 -9.46 14.25
C LYS A 107 -22.17 -8.76 14.00
N GLN A 108 -22.01 -8.13 12.82
CA GLN A 108 -20.81 -7.35 12.49
C GLN A 108 -20.53 -6.23 13.51
N PHE A 109 -21.58 -5.54 13.98
CA PHE A 109 -21.46 -4.51 15.00
C PHE A 109 -20.92 -5.09 16.33
N GLU A 110 -21.43 -6.21 16.81
CA GLU A 110 -20.96 -6.85 18.05
C GLU A 110 -19.54 -7.39 17.92
N GLU A 111 -19.15 -7.89 16.76
CA GLU A 111 -17.77 -8.30 16.47
C GLU A 111 -16.81 -7.09 16.51
N ALA A 112 -17.17 -5.98 15.87
CA ALA A 112 -16.41 -4.75 15.92
C ALA A 112 -16.26 -4.23 17.36
N LYS A 113 -17.37 -4.23 18.13
CA LYS A 113 -17.37 -3.81 19.54
C LYS A 113 -16.47 -4.68 20.41
N ALA A 114 -16.50 -5.99 20.23
CA ALA A 114 -15.62 -6.91 20.95
C ALA A 114 -14.13 -6.62 20.69
N ASN A 115 -13.78 -6.34 19.43
CA ASN A 115 -12.42 -5.98 19.04
C ASN A 115 -11.99 -4.62 19.62
N VAL A 116 -12.87 -3.61 19.59
CA VAL A 116 -12.57 -2.31 20.19
C VAL A 116 -12.35 -2.45 21.70
N LEU A 117 -13.22 -3.17 22.41
CA LEU A 117 -13.06 -3.43 23.87
C LEU A 117 -11.74 -4.16 24.18
N LYS A 118 -11.30 -5.03 23.30
CA LYS A 118 -10.07 -5.81 23.47
C LYS A 118 -8.80 -4.95 23.32
N TYR A 119 -8.78 -4.00 22.38
CA TYR A 119 -7.56 -3.32 21.98
C TYR A 119 -7.50 -1.82 22.32
N LYS A 120 -8.60 -1.19 22.72
CA LYS A 120 -8.70 0.27 22.98
C LYS A 120 -7.70 0.82 23.99
N ASP A 121 -7.24 0.00 24.92
CA ASP A 121 -6.31 0.43 25.97
C ASP A 121 -4.83 0.16 25.60
N HIS A 122 -4.57 -0.36 24.38
CA HIS A 122 -3.21 -0.68 23.96
C HIS A 122 -2.41 0.58 23.60
N PRO A 123 -1.20 0.79 24.19
CA PRO A 123 -0.44 2.05 24.05
C PRO A 123 0.05 2.32 22.63
N ALA A 124 0.16 1.31 21.76
CA ALA A 124 0.52 1.51 20.37
C ALA A 124 -0.65 1.91 19.46
N LEU A 125 -1.89 1.78 19.93
CA LEU A 125 -3.04 2.16 19.11
C LEU A 125 -3.02 3.66 18.80
N LEU A 126 -3.24 4.03 17.53
CA LEU A 126 -3.28 5.41 17.08
C LEU A 126 -4.69 5.84 16.62
N THR A 127 -5.28 5.05 15.73
CA THR A 127 -6.60 5.34 15.15
C THR A 127 -7.32 4.04 14.78
N TRP A 128 -8.65 4.11 14.70
CA TRP A 128 -9.50 3.03 14.21
C TRP A 128 -9.92 3.28 12.77
N PHE A 129 -9.78 2.23 11.94
CA PHE A 129 -10.26 2.24 10.56
C PHE A 129 -11.43 1.27 10.43
N ILE A 130 -12.64 1.78 10.18
CA ILE A 130 -13.84 0.95 9.97
C ILE A 130 -13.87 0.49 8.51
N GLY A 131 -13.48 -0.74 8.27
CA GLY A 131 -13.44 -1.34 6.94
C GLY A 131 -12.35 -0.78 6.03
N ASN A 132 -12.31 -1.32 4.82
CA ASN A 132 -11.40 -0.89 3.77
C ASN A 132 -12.12 -0.80 2.42
N GLU A 133 -12.11 0.40 1.80
CA GLU A 133 -12.67 0.64 0.47
C GLU A 133 -14.13 0.15 0.31
N LEU A 134 -14.96 0.48 1.29
CA LEU A 134 -16.37 0.07 1.30
C LEU A 134 -17.18 0.68 0.15
N ASN A 135 -16.64 1.71 -0.52
CA ASN A 135 -17.25 2.34 -1.70
C ASN A 135 -16.96 1.58 -2.99
N PHE A 136 -16.05 0.60 -2.98
CA PHE A 136 -15.72 -0.14 -4.20
C PHE A 136 -16.92 -1.00 -4.62
N ASP A 137 -17.53 -0.65 -5.77
CA ASP A 137 -18.76 -1.27 -6.31
C ASP A 137 -19.97 -1.26 -5.36
N PHE A 138 -20.06 -0.31 -4.40
CA PHE A 138 -21.20 -0.22 -3.53
C PHE A 138 -22.43 0.38 -4.25
N THR A 139 -23.60 -0.15 -3.94
CA THR A 139 -24.88 0.32 -4.47
C THR A 139 -25.76 0.90 -3.38
N ASP A 140 -25.69 0.34 -2.17
CA ASP A 140 -26.52 0.74 -1.03
C ASP A 140 -25.74 1.63 -0.03
N PRO A 141 -26.15 2.91 0.14
CA PRO A 141 -25.56 3.79 1.12
C PRO A 141 -25.79 3.38 2.58
N ALA A 142 -26.60 2.34 2.87
CA ALA A 142 -26.81 1.80 4.22
C ALA A 142 -25.49 1.28 4.85
N VAL A 143 -24.48 0.94 4.06
CA VAL A 143 -23.13 0.64 4.56
C VAL A 143 -22.59 1.76 5.46
N TYR A 144 -22.88 3.03 5.13
CA TYR A 144 -22.40 4.18 5.92
C TYR A 144 -23.24 4.46 7.16
N ASP A 145 -24.50 4.00 7.23
CA ASP A 145 -25.26 3.96 8.47
C ASP A 145 -24.61 3.00 9.48
N ALA A 146 -24.23 1.80 9.01
CA ALA A 146 -23.52 0.82 9.84
C ALA A 146 -22.13 1.33 10.27
N VAL A 147 -21.38 1.99 9.39
CA VAL A 147 -20.11 2.67 9.74
C VAL A 147 -20.33 3.70 10.83
N ASN A 148 -21.38 4.52 10.73
CA ASN A 148 -21.70 5.55 11.71
C ASN A 148 -22.08 4.97 13.08
N ASP A 149 -22.81 3.87 13.10
CA ASP A 149 -23.18 3.22 14.38
C ASP A 149 -21.95 2.63 15.07
N VAL A 150 -21.02 2.02 14.33
CA VAL A 150 -19.75 1.57 14.88
C VAL A 150 -18.89 2.76 15.32
N ALA A 151 -18.85 3.86 14.56
CA ALA A 151 -18.11 5.07 14.97
C ALA A 151 -18.65 5.68 16.27
N LYS A 152 -19.96 5.75 16.44
CA LYS A 152 -20.59 6.18 17.71
C LYS A 152 -20.22 5.27 18.87
N MET A 153 -20.31 3.95 18.66
CA MET A 153 -19.94 2.96 19.67
C MET A 153 -18.46 3.12 20.07
N ILE A 154 -17.55 3.31 19.11
CA ILE A 154 -16.14 3.55 19.40
C ILE A 154 -16.00 4.79 20.30
N LYS A 155 -16.61 5.92 19.94
CA LYS A 155 -16.53 7.17 20.73
C LYS A 155 -17.08 7.05 22.15
N GLU A 156 -18.04 6.14 22.37
CA GLU A 156 -18.60 5.88 23.69
C GLU A 156 -17.64 5.07 24.58
N ILE A 157 -16.97 4.06 24.01
CA ILE A 157 -16.16 3.11 24.78
C ILE A 157 -14.66 3.38 24.70
N ASP A 158 -14.22 4.11 23.68
CA ASP A 158 -12.83 4.55 23.47
C ASP A 158 -12.76 6.05 23.12
N PRO A 159 -12.77 6.93 24.10
CA PRO A 159 -12.66 8.37 23.89
C PRO A 159 -11.23 8.83 23.57
N ASN A 160 -10.27 7.91 23.47
CA ASN A 160 -8.86 8.23 23.33
C ASN A 160 -8.37 8.19 21.87
N HIS A 161 -9.08 7.52 20.97
CA HIS A 161 -8.59 7.32 19.61
C HIS A 161 -9.59 7.79 18.56
N PRO A 162 -9.13 8.55 17.55
CA PRO A 162 -9.96 8.96 16.41
C PRO A 162 -10.39 7.76 15.55
N VAL A 163 -11.52 7.93 14.85
CA VAL A 163 -12.11 6.91 14.01
C VAL A 163 -12.39 7.42 12.60
N THR A 164 -12.13 6.59 11.62
CA THR A 164 -12.33 6.87 10.18
C THR A 164 -12.83 5.66 9.42
N THR A 165 -13.18 5.86 8.15
CA THR A 165 -13.32 4.83 7.12
C THR A 165 -12.50 5.22 5.90
N THR A 166 -12.22 4.28 4.99
CA THR A 166 -11.39 4.53 3.81
C THR A 166 -12.20 4.49 2.52
N ILE A 167 -11.81 5.32 1.56
CA ILE A 167 -12.43 5.45 0.24
C ILE A 167 -11.39 5.10 -0.83
N ALA A 168 -11.74 4.16 -1.72
CA ALA A 168 -11.02 3.92 -2.97
C ALA A 168 -11.20 5.10 -3.91
N GLY A 169 -10.13 5.74 -4.32
CA GLY A 169 -10.15 6.91 -5.19
C GLY A 169 -10.80 8.14 -4.54
N PHE A 170 -11.23 9.08 -5.37
CA PHE A 170 -12.08 10.20 -4.97
C PHE A 170 -13.50 10.01 -5.54
N ASP A 171 -14.34 9.38 -4.77
CA ASP A 171 -15.73 9.10 -5.14
C ASP A 171 -16.69 10.11 -4.50
N LYS A 172 -17.28 10.99 -5.33
CA LYS A 172 -18.24 12.01 -4.87
C LYS A 172 -19.50 11.41 -4.27
N LYS A 173 -19.96 10.24 -4.77
CA LYS A 173 -21.15 9.55 -4.24
C LYS A 173 -20.86 9.03 -2.83
N ALA A 174 -19.72 8.38 -2.64
CA ALA A 174 -19.28 7.91 -1.34
C ALA A 174 -19.04 9.07 -0.36
N MET A 175 -18.34 10.13 -0.80
CA MET A 175 -18.11 11.33 0.01
C MET A 175 -19.41 11.94 0.51
N LYS A 176 -20.40 12.08 -0.38
CA LYS A 176 -21.71 12.60 0.02
C LYS A 176 -22.43 11.66 0.99
N ALA A 177 -22.41 10.36 0.73
CA ALA A 177 -23.02 9.37 1.61
C ALA A 177 -22.37 9.37 3.01
N ILE A 178 -21.07 9.48 3.09
CA ILE A 178 -20.34 9.60 4.37
C ILE A 178 -20.74 10.88 5.12
N GLN A 179 -20.76 12.04 4.44
CA GLN A 179 -21.17 13.29 5.08
C GLN A 179 -22.61 13.27 5.61
N ASP A 180 -23.51 12.64 4.86
CA ASP A 180 -24.94 12.59 5.19
C ASP A 180 -25.24 11.53 6.28
N ARG A 181 -24.53 10.40 6.28
CA ARG A 181 -24.89 9.19 7.05
C ARG A 181 -23.89 8.79 8.12
N ALA A 182 -22.63 9.20 8.02
CA ALA A 182 -21.57 8.85 8.99
C ALA A 182 -20.91 10.06 9.66
N PRO A 183 -21.70 11.02 10.22
CA PRO A 183 -21.16 12.23 10.85
C PRO A 183 -20.37 11.97 12.13
N ALA A 184 -20.36 10.74 12.66
CA ALA A 184 -19.58 10.38 13.83
C ALA A 184 -18.10 10.13 13.51
N LEU A 185 -17.70 10.03 12.25
CA LEU A 185 -16.30 9.91 11.86
C LEU A 185 -15.54 11.22 12.17
N ASP A 186 -14.29 11.09 12.61
CA ASP A 186 -13.44 12.25 12.96
C ASP A 186 -12.76 12.83 11.72
N PHE A 187 -12.49 11.99 10.72
CA PHE A 187 -11.86 12.36 9.45
C PHE A 187 -12.20 11.34 8.38
N ILE A 188 -11.79 11.62 7.13
CA ILE A 188 -11.95 10.71 6.00
C ILE A 188 -10.56 10.26 5.54
N SER A 189 -10.45 9.00 5.11
CA SER A 189 -9.21 8.44 4.58
C SER A 189 -9.37 8.10 3.11
N PHE A 190 -8.37 8.49 2.31
CA PHE A 190 -8.34 8.26 0.87
C PHE A 190 -7.25 7.26 0.49
N GLN A 191 -7.54 6.46 -0.54
CA GLN A 191 -6.62 5.51 -1.15
C GLN A 191 -6.55 5.84 -2.64
N LEU A 192 -5.45 6.46 -3.06
CA LEU A 192 -5.21 6.86 -4.44
C LEU A 192 -3.76 6.60 -4.80
N TYR A 193 -3.56 6.13 -6.00
CA TYR A 193 -2.25 5.80 -6.54
C TYR A 193 -1.69 6.94 -7.40
N ALA A 194 -1.64 6.84 -8.74
CA ALA A 194 -1.16 7.96 -9.55
C ALA A 194 -2.06 9.20 -9.43
N ASP A 195 -3.37 9.00 -9.32
CA ASP A 195 -4.36 10.08 -9.21
C ASP A 195 -4.29 10.86 -7.88
N VAL A 196 -3.48 10.42 -6.92
CA VAL A 196 -3.29 11.11 -5.63
C VAL A 196 -2.86 12.58 -5.82
N VAL A 197 -2.09 12.87 -6.86
CA VAL A 197 -1.64 14.24 -7.17
C VAL A 197 -2.81 15.20 -7.49
N ASN A 198 -3.96 14.67 -7.87
CA ASN A 198 -5.18 15.42 -8.16
C ASN A 198 -6.10 15.58 -6.92
N LEU A 199 -5.86 14.81 -5.85
CA LEU A 199 -6.70 14.85 -4.65
C LEU A 199 -6.89 16.27 -4.08
N PRO A 200 -5.87 17.13 -3.98
CA PRO A 200 -6.04 18.51 -3.50
C PRO A 200 -7.05 19.31 -4.33
N LYS A 201 -7.07 19.09 -5.65
CA LYS A 201 -8.03 19.73 -6.55
C LYS A 201 -9.44 19.18 -6.35
N TYR A 202 -9.56 17.88 -6.11
CA TYR A 202 -10.86 17.24 -5.85
C TYR A 202 -11.46 17.73 -4.54
N ILE A 203 -10.70 17.77 -3.46
CA ILE A 203 -11.12 18.30 -2.15
C ILE A 203 -11.53 19.78 -2.28
N LYS A 204 -10.72 20.61 -2.95
CA LYS A 204 -11.03 22.02 -3.15
C LYS A 204 -12.38 22.25 -3.88
N ASN A 205 -12.74 21.34 -4.77
CA ASN A 205 -13.96 21.43 -5.59
C ASN A 205 -15.14 20.64 -4.99
N PHE A 206 -15.01 20.16 -3.76
CA PHE A 206 -16.04 19.44 -3.02
C PHE A 206 -16.26 20.12 -1.66
N PRO A 207 -17.51 20.21 -1.13
CA PRO A 207 -17.79 20.90 0.11
C PRO A 207 -17.33 20.09 1.34
N TYR A 208 -16.03 19.78 1.43
CA TYR A 208 -15.39 19.13 2.56
C TYR A 208 -14.21 19.96 3.05
N THR A 209 -14.30 20.41 4.30
CA THR A 209 -13.28 21.26 4.95
C THR A 209 -12.63 20.59 6.16
N GLY A 210 -12.99 19.32 6.43
CA GLY A 210 -12.43 18.53 7.52
C GLY A 210 -11.01 18.02 7.25
N PRO A 211 -10.38 17.42 8.26
CA PRO A 211 -9.10 16.73 8.11
C PRO A 211 -9.24 15.44 7.31
N TYR A 212 -8.15 15.02 6.65
CA TYR A 212 -8.11 13.73 5.98
C TYR A 212 -6.73 13.08 6.06
N MET A 213 -6.71 11.76 5.88
CA MET A 213 -5.48 10.99 5.67
C MET A 213 -5.41 10.44 4.25
N ILE A 214 -4.20 10.15 3.77
CA ILE A 214 -3.95 9.39 2.56
C ILE A 214 -3.36 8.06 3.00
N THR A 215 -4.18 7.02 3.00
CA THR A 215 -3.89 5.76 3.70
C THR A 215 -3.43 4.63 2.80
N GLU A 216 -3.48 4.85 1.49
CA GLU A 216 -2.73 4.09 0.49
C GLU A 216 -2.33 5.03 -0.63
N TRP A 217 -1.03 5.04 -0.94
CA TRP A 217 -0.45 5.77 -2.07
C TRP A 217 0.92 5.17 -2.38
N GLY A 218 1.37 5.30 -3.63
CA GLY A 218 2.68 4.73 -3.97
C GLY A 218 2.90 4.56 -5.46
N ALA A 219 3.05 3.31 -5.91
CA ALA A 219 3.18 2.99 -7.32
C ALA A 219 1.93 3.39 -8.11
N VAL A 220 2.06 3.56 -9.42
CA VAL A 220 0.92 3.80 -10.30
C VAL A 220 0.02 2.56 -10.32
N GLY A 221 -1.29 2.72 -10.19
CA GLY A 221 -2.24 1.61 -10.27
C GLY A 221 -2.24 0.94 -11.65
N HIS A 222 -2.42 -0.37 -11.71
CA HIS A 222 -2.44 -1.10 -12.97
C HIS A 222 -3.59 -0.67 -13.91
N TRP A 223 -4.62 -0.04 -13.37
CA TRP A 223 -5.74 0.57 -14.11
C TRP A 223 -5.46 1.99 -14.61
N GLU A 224 -4.33 2.59 -14.21
CA GLU A 224 -3.93 3.97 -14.54
C GLU A 224 -2.84 4.01 -15.63
N VAL A 225 -2.43 2.84 -16.15
CA VAL A 225 -1.36 2.73 -17.16
C VAL A 225 -1.89 2.31 -18.53
N TYR A 226 -1.02 2.41 -19.54
CA TYR A 226 -1.29 1.88 -20.86
C TYR A 226 -1.46 0.37 -20.81
N ASN A 227 -2.48 -0.15 -21.52
CA ASN A 227 -2.68 -1.57 -21.74
C ASN A 227 -2.33 -1.93 -23.19
N THR A 228 -1.60 -3.01 -23.37
CA THR A 228 -1.31 -3.56 -24.69
C THR A 228 -2.59 -4.00 -25.42
N LYS A 229 -2.50 -4.24 -26.74
CA LYS A 229 -3.65 -4.72 -27.53
C LYS A 229 -4.26 -6.04 -27.05
N TRP A 230 -3.52 -6.84 -26.29
CA TRP A 230 -4.02 -8.07 -25.65
C TRP A 230 -4.40 -7.87 -24.17
N GLY A 231 -4.44 -6.61 -23.70
CA GLY A 231 -4.95 -6.24 -22.37
C GLY A 231 -3.93 -6.34 -21.23
N ALA A 232 -2.65 -6.60 -21.50
CA ALA A 232 -1.61 -6.60 -20.45
C ALA A 232 -1.24 -5.15 -20.07
N PRO A 233 -1.29 -4.78 -18.78
CA PRO A 233 -0.87 -3.45 -18.35
C PRO A 233 0.66 -3.30 -18.42
N VAL A 234 1.14 -2.13 -18.88
CA VAL A 234 2.58 -1.83 -18.95
C VAL A 234 3.04 -1.26 -17.62
N GLU A 235 3.79 -2.04 -16.89
CA GLU A 235 4.33 -1.68 -15.57
C GLU A 235 5.54 -0.75 -15.72
N THR A 236 5.61 0.29 -14.89
CA THR A 236 6.79 1.17 -14.79
C THR A 236 7.95 0.45 -14.09
N THR A 237 9.19 0.81 -14.41
CA THR A 237 10.38 0.30 -13.75
C THR A 237 10.42 0.68 -12.26
N SER A 238 11.21 -0.04 -11.44
CA SER A 238 11.42 0.32 -10.03
C SER A 238 11.92 1.75 -9.85
N SER A 239 12.75 2.25 -10.77
CA SER A 239 13.29 3.62 -10.74
C SER A 239 12.25 4.68 -11.09
N GLU A 240 11.33 4.38 -12.01
CA GLU A 240 10.19 5.24 -12.31
C GLU A 240 9.19 5.25 -11.16
N LYS A 241 8.95 4.10 -10.53
CA LYS A 241 8.12 4.00 -9.31
C LYS A 241 8.68 4.88 -8.20
N ALA A 242 9.98 4.78 -7.90
CA ALA A 242 10.63 5.61 -6.89
C ALA A 242 10.45 7.12 -7.17
N SER A 243 10.57 7.52 -8.42
CA SER A 243 10.30 8.91 -8.85
C SER A 243 8.85 9.31 -8.61
N ASN A 244 7.88 8.39 -8.84
CA ASN A 244 6.47 8.63 -8.59
C ASN A 244 6.16 8.75 -7.08
N TYR A 245 6.81 7.95 -6.22
CA TYR A 245 6.70 8.10 -4.76
C TYR A 245 7.11 9.50 -4.32
N ALA A 246 8.29 9.98 -4.73
CA ALA A 246 8.77 11.32 -4.40
C ALA A 246 7.82 12.42 -4.89
N LYS A 247 7.35 12.33 -6.13
CA LYS A 247 6.41 13.27 -6.73
C LYS A 247 5.07 13.33 -5.99
N SER A 248 4.49 12.17 -5.72
CA SER A 248 3.20 12.04 -5.04
C SER A 248 3.27 12.62 -3.62
N TYR A 249 4.35 12.32 -2.88
CA TYR A 249 4.56 12.89 -1.55
C TYR A 249 4.62 14.42 -1.59
N LEU A 250 5.45 15.00 -2.47
CA LEU A 250 5.63 16.44 -2.55
C LEU A 250 4.33 17.17 -2.97
N GLN A 251 3.61 16.64 -3.95
CA GLN A 251 2.47 17.33 -4.56
C GLN A 251 1.15 17.14 -3.80
N ALA A 252 0.93 15.96 -3.22
CA ALA A 252 -0.36 15.64 -2.61
C ALA A 252 -0.34 15.58 -1.07
N ILE A 253 0.82 15.35 -0.47
CA ILE A 253 0.94 15.16 0.98
C ILE A 253 1.59 16.39 1.61
N GLN A 254 2.85 16.65 1.31
CA GLN A 254 3.60 17.75 1.93
C GLN A 254 3.00 19.11 1.60
N SER A 255 2.57 19.34 0.36
CA SER A 255 1.97 20.62 -0.05
C SER A 255 0.59 20.89 0.57
N GLN A 256 -0.08 19.87 1.11
CA GLN A 256 -1.43 19.91 1.68
C GLN A 256 -1.45 19.75 3.19
N SER A 257 -0.36 20.04 3.86
CA SER A 257 -0.18 19.88 5.32
C SER A 257 -1.20 20.62 6.22
N SER A 258 -2.05 21.50 5.63
CA SER A 258 -3.14 22.13 6.36
C SER A 258 -4.33 21.21 6.65
N GLN A 259 -4.63 20.26 5.78
CA GLN A 259 -5.75 19.31 5.94
C GLN A 259 -5.27 17.86 6.09
N VAL A 260 -4.10 17.50 5.53
CA VAL A 260 -3.53 16.16 5.65
C VAL A 260 -2.94 15.97 7.03
N ILE A 261 -3.56 15.09 7.83
CA ILE A 261 -3.13 14.78 9.20
C ILE A 261 -2.27 13.53 9.30
N GLY A 262 -2.07 12.82 8.19
CA GLY A 262 -1.23 11.63 8.13
C GLY A 262 -1.25 10.95 6.77
N ASN A 263 -0.30 10.05 6.58
CA ASN A 263 -0.26 9.22 5.36
C ASN A 263 0.41 7.87 5.64
N TYR A 264 0.06 6.86 4.83
CA TYR A 264 0.64 5.52 4.85
C TYR A 264 0.96 5.09 3.42
N VAL A 265 2.24 4.86 3.14
CA VAL A 265 2.68 4.38 1.83
C VAL A 265 2.27 2.91 1.64
N PHE A 266 1.87 2.56 0.43
CA PHE A 266 1.49 1.20 0.06
C PHE A 266 2.52 0.64 -0.93
N LEU A 267 3.17 -0.47 -0.70
CA LEU A 267 3.10 -1.42 0.40
C LEU A 267 4.51 -1.68 0.93
N TRP A 268 4.74 -1.61 2.23
CA TRP A 268 5.98 -2.08 2.85
C TRP A 268 5.92 -3.60 2.95
N GLY A 269 6.48 -4.27 1.95
CA GLY A 269 6.41 -5.71 1.75
C GLY A 269 6.38 -6.07 0.27
N GLN A 270 5.85 -7.25 -0.04
CA GLN A 270 5.71 -7.77 -1.39
C GLN A 270 4.30 -8.33 -1.60
N LYS A 271 3.76 -8.17 -2.77
CA LYS A 271 2.43 -8.65 -3.13
C LYS A 271 2.38 -9.03 -4.62
N GLN A 272 1.71 -10.14 -4.92
CA GLN A 272 1.30 -10.46 -6.29
C GLN A 272 0.00 -9.72 -6.60
N GLU A 273 0.06 -8.78 -7.55
CA GLU A 273 -1.10 -8.14 -8.15
C GLU A 273 -0.72 -7.69 -9.56
N ARG A 274 -1.26 -8.35 -10.59
CA ARG A 274 -0.83 -8.36 -11.99
C ARG A 274 0.59 -8.89 -12.18
N THR A 275 1.56 -8.38 -11.44
CA THR A 275 2.92 -8.89 -11.36
C THR A 275 3.34 -9.02 -9.89
N SER A 276 4.42 -9.74 -9.64
CA SER A 276 5.04 -9.82 -8.31
C SER A 276 5.81 -8.56 -7.90
N THR A 277 5.96 -7.63 -8.84
CA THR A 277 6.75 -6.41 -8.68
C THR A 277 5.91 -5.13 -8.65
N TRP A 278 4.57 -5.21 -8.83
CA TRP A 278 3.75 -4.01 -9.08
C TRP A 278 3.75 -3.02 -7.90
N TYR A 279 3.33 -3.46 -6.71
CA TYR A 279 3.11 -2.58 -5.54
C TYR A 279 4.13 -2.76 -4.43
N GLY A 280 4.77 -3.90 -4.34
CA GLY A 280 5.74 -4.18 -3.29
C GLY A 280 6.98 -3.28 -3.37
N MET A 281 7.43 -2.79 -2.22
CA MET A 281 8.70 -2.05 -2.11
C MET A 281 9.90 -3.01 -2.00
N PHE A 282 9.62 -4.31 -1.87
CA PHE A 282 10.59 -5.40 -1.80
C PHE A 282 10.32 -6.42 -2.89
N LEU A 283 11.36 -7.09 -3.36
CA LEU A 283 11.21 -8.30 -4.14
C LEU A 283 10.75 -9.46 -3.24
N LYS A 284 10.20 -10.51 -3.84
CA LYS A 284 9.81 -11.73 -3.12
C LYS A 284 11.00 -12.40 -2.42
N SER A 285 12.19 -12.22 -2.94
CA SER A 285 13.45 -12.73 -2.39
C SER A 285 14.00 -11.88 -1.22
N GLY A 286 13.38 -10.72 -0.93
CA GLY A 286 13.67 -9.89 0.22
C GLY A 286 14.48 -8.62 -0.07
N GLU A 287 15.02 -8.44 -1.28
CA GLU A 287 15.77 -7.23 -1.62
C GLU A 287 14.83 -6.04 -1.72
N ARG A 288 15.28 -4.90 -1.18
CA ARG A 288 14.57 -3.62 -1.25
C ARG A 288 14.77 -2.92 -2.59
N THR A 289 13.75 -2.17 -3.01
CA THR A 289 13.79 -1.35 -4.23
C THR A 289 14.08 0.12 -3.91
N GLU A 290 14.39 0.95 -4.92
CA GLU A 290 14.64 2.39 -4.76
C GLU A 290 13.47 3.15 -4.07
N ALA A 291 12.26 2.58 -4.05
CA ALA A 291 11.13 3.12 -3.31
C ALA A 291 11.41 3.19 -1.79
N VAL A 292 12.13 2.21 -1.23
CA VAL A 292 12.56 2.23 0.18
C VAL A 292 13.55 3.37 0.44
N ASP A 293 14.53 3.57 -0.46
CA ASP A 293 15.48 4.69 -0.37
C ASP A 293 14.76 6.05 -0.33
N VAL A 294 13.76 6.23 -1.22
CA VAL A 294 12.95 7.44 -1.28
C VAL A 294 12.16 7.64 0.00
N MET A 295 11.57 6.57 0.55
CA MET A 295 10.81 6.69 1.80
C MET A 295 11.73 6.99 3.00
N GLN A 296 12.92 6.41 3.07
CA GLN A 296 13.90 6.80 4.08
C GLN A 296 14.23 8.30 3.98
N TYR A 297 14.49 8.78 2.76
CA TYR A 297 14.77 10.21 2.57
C TYR A 297 13.59 11.11 2.98
N ILE A 298 12.37 10.72 2.62
CA ILE A 298 11.15 11.45 3.01
C ILE A 298 10.98 11.49 4.53
N TRP A 299 11.24 10.40 5.22
CA TRP A 299 11.03 10.28 6.67
C TRP A 299 12.14 10.89 7.52
N THR A 300 13.40 10.84 7.04
CA THR A 300 14.58 11.22 7.83
C THR A 300 15.35 12.42 7.28
N GLY A 301 15.14 12.76 6.00
CA GLY A 301 15.96 13.74 5.28
C GLY A 301 17.32 13.20 4.83
N GLN A 302 17.60 11.91 5.00
CA GLN A 302 18.87 11.28 4.68
C GLN A 302 18.66 10.07 3.76
N TRP A 303 19.49 9.97 2.72
CA TRP A 303 19.54 8.78 1.89
C TRP A 303 20.25 7.63 2.64
N PRO A 304 19.94 6.36 2.31
CA PRO A 304 20.72 5.24 2.82
C PRO A 304 22.21 5.32 2.37
N ASP A 305 23.11 4.74 3.16
CA ASP A 305 24.53 4.73 2.87
C ASP A 305 24.86 3.98 1.57
N ASN A 306 24.12 2.90 1.30
CA ASN A 306 24.18 2.17 0.04
C ASN A 306 22.82 2.29 -0.65
N ARG A 307 22.84 2.80 -1.88
CA ARG A 307 21.68 3.15 -2.69
C ARG A 307 21.30 2.01 -3.63
N THR A 308 20.03 1.90 -3.88
CA THR A 308 19.49 0.92 -4.83
C THR A 308 19.91 1.23 -6.27
N PRO A 309 20.31 0.23 -7.08
CA PRO A 309 20.57 0.38 -8.50
C PRO A 309 19.36 0.97 -9.23
N ARG A 310 19.61 1.71 -10.31
CA ARG A 310 18.60 2.31 -11.17
C ARG A 310 18.60 1.64 -12.53
N VAL A 311 17.42 1.41 -13.08
CA VAL A 311 17.24 0.75 -14.37
C VAL A 311 16.37 1.55 -15.33
N SER A 312 16.67 1.42 -16.63
CA SER A 312 15.78 1.85 -17.70
C SER A 312 14.68 0.81 -17.93
N ALA A 313 13.68 1.14 -18.75
CA ALA A 313 12.81 0.14 -19.33
C ALA A 313 13.60 -0.86 -20.19
N ILE A 314 13.09 -2.09 -20.29
CA ILE A 314 13.66 -3.13 -21.17
C ILE A 314 13.44 -2.72 -22.64
N GLY A 315 14.47 -2.84 -23.44
CA GLY A 315 14.38 -2.86 -24.90
C GLY A 315 14.36 -4.31 -25.39
N LEU A 316 13.38 -4.68 -26.22
CA LEU A 316 13.28 -5.99 -26.86
C LEU A 316 13.38 -5.83 -28.36
N ASP A 317 14.48 -6.30 -28.97
CA ASP A 317 14.83 -6.06 -30.39
C ASP A 317 14.68 -4.58 -30.81
N GLY A 318 15.13 -3.66 -29.94
CA GLY A 318 15.05 -2.23 -30.17
C GLY A 318 13.66 -1.60 -30.03
N LYS A 319 12.65 -2.38 -29.62
CA LYS A 319 11.28 -1.91 -29.35
C LYS A 319 11.05 -1.70 -27.85
N VAL A 320 10.04 -0.88 -27.54
CA VAL A 320 9.56 -0.63 -26.17
C VAL A 320 8.22 -1.32 -25.92
N ALA A 321 7.84 -1.49 -24.65
CA ALA A 321 6.60 -2.17 -24.29
C ALA A 321 5.31 -1.54 -24.86
N PHE A 322 5.36 -0.22 -25.16
CA PHE A 322 4.26 0.52 -25.78
C PHE A 322 4.07 0.22 -27.30
N ASP A 323 4.99 -0.53 -27.92
CA ASP A 323 4.93 -0.90 -29.34
C ASP A 323 4.02 -2.11 -29.60
N ASP A 324 3.39 -2.69 -28.59
CA ASP A 324 2.58 -3.91 -28.69
C ASP A 324 3.34 -5.04 -29.40
N VAL A 325 4.42 -5.50 -28.81
CA VAL A 325 5.37 -6.42 -29.46
C VAL A 325 4.80 -7.82 -29.58
N TYR A 326 4.78 -8.30 -30.82
CA TYR A 326 4.44 -9.70 -31.18
C TYR A 326 5.71 -10.43 -31.61
N LEU A 327 5.90 -11.62 -31.04
CA LEU A 327 6.97 -12.54 -31.36
C LEU A 327 6.40 -13.79 -32.07
N PHE A 328 7.24 -14.54 -32.75
CA PHE A 328 6.86 -15.81 -33.31
C PHE A 328 7.38 -16.94 -32.43
N THR A 329 6.59 -18.03 -32.36
CA THR A 329 6.96 -19.23 -31.60
C THR A 329 8.34 -19.75 -31.99
N ASP A 330 9.13 -20.17 -31.00
CA ASP A 330 10.44 -20.78 -31.15
C ASP A 330 11.53 -19.92 -31.83
N GLU A 331 11.22 -18.70 -32.24
CA GLU A 331 12.20 -17.74 -32.77
C GLU A 331 13.02 -17.09 -31.64
N THR A 332 14.21 -16.63 -31.96
CA THR A 332 15.17 -16.07 -31.04
C THR A 332 15.14 -14.53 -31.07
N TYR A 333 15.14 -13.90 -29.89
CA TYR A 333 15.07 -12.47 -29.72
C TYR A 333 16.09 -11.98 -28.68
N SER A 334 16.48 -10.70 -28.75
CA SER A 334 17.38 -10.08 -27.76
C SER A 334 16.65 -9.07 -26.90
N ALA A 335 17.05 -9.00 -25.63
CA ALA A 335 16.56 -8.00 -24.70
C ALA A 335 17.69 -7.43 -23.85
N MET A 336 17.61 -6.12 -23.57
CA MET A 336 18.60 -5.42 -22.75
C MET A 336 17.96 -4.32 -21.92
N LEU A 337 18.65 -3.92 -20.84
CA LEU A 337 18.33 -2.71 -20.08
C LEU A 337 19.61 -1.96 -19.69
N ASN A 338 19.48 -0.65 -19.49
CA ASN A 338 20.59 0.15 -18.94
C ASN A 338 20.51 0.17 -17.41
N VAL A 339 21.66 0.13 -16.76
CA VAL A 339 21.81 0.15 -15.32
C VAL A 339 22.76 1.26 -14.91
N ALA A 340 22.44 1.93 -13.82
CA ALA A 340 23.35 2.84 -13.13
C ALA A 340 23.23 2.58 -11.61
N ASP A 341 24.34 2.27 -11.01
CA ASP A 341 24.43 2.13 -9.56
C ASP A 341 25.03 3.40 -8.97
N PRO A 342 24.34 4.08 -8.01
CA PRO A 342 24.83 5.33 -7.43
C PRO A 342 26.16 5.19 -6.70
N ASP A 343 26.42 4.04 -6.10
CA ASP A 343 27.61 3.75 -5.29
C ASP A 343 28.69 3.01 -6.10
N GLN A 344 28.39 2.69 -7.37
CA GLN A 344 29.24 1.97 -8.31
C GLN A 344 29.52 0.53 -7.87
N ASP A 345 28.54 -0.07 -7.20
CA ASP A 345 28.59 -1.47 -6.83
C ASP A 345 28.55 -2.39 -8.05
N LYS A 346 29.14 -3.57 -7.90
CA LYS A 346 29.10 -4.59 -8.93
C LYS A 346 27.71 -5.25 -8.93
N VAL A 347 26.92 -4.97 -9.95
CA VAL A 347 25.60 -5.56 -10.10
C VAL A 347 25.64 -6.95 -10.75
N THR A 348 24.63 -7.75 -10.43
CA THR A 348 24.30 -9.03 -11.05
C THR A 348 22.91 -8.98 -11.61
N PHE A 349 22.63 -9.84 -12.60
CA PHE A 349 21.35 -9.86 -13.31
C PHE A 349 20.65 -11.19 -13.10
N ARG A 350 19.33 -11.16 -13.16
CA ARG A 350 18.46 -12.33 -13.24
C ARG A 350 17.31 -12.01 -14.17
N TRP A 351 17.11 -12.84 -15.19
CA TRP A 351 16.01 -12.69 -16.13
C TRP A 351 15.10 -13.92 -16.03
N GLU A 352 13.81 -13.71 -16.23
CA GLU A 352 12.82 -14.78 -16.26
C GLU A 352 11.66 -14.45 -17.20
N ILE A 353 11.06 -15.47 -17.78
CA ILE A 353 9.84 -15.37 -18.60
C ILE A 353 8.72 -16.09 -17.87
N ARG A 354 7.53 -15.44 -17.84
CA ARG A 354 6.30 -16.01 -17.28
C ARG A 354 5.14 -15.81 -18.24
N LYS A 355 4.10 -16.63 -18.15
CA LYS A 355 2.80 -16.29 -18.76
C LYS A 355 2.29 -15.00 -18.14
N GLU A 356 1.58 -14.17 -18.92
CA GLU A 356 0.91 -12.99 -18.40
C GLU A 356 -0.16 -13.42 -17.38
N SER A 357 -0.37 -12.62 -16.33
CA SER A 357 -1.43 -12.87 -15.37
C SER A 357 -2.80 -12.79 -16.05
N THR A 358 -3.65 -13.77 -15.81
CA THR A 358 -5.05 -13.79 -16.25
C THR A 358 -6.00 -13.37 -15.13
N ALA A 359 -5.46 -12.84 -14.05
CA ALA A 359 -6.22 -12.39 -12.90
C ALA A 359 -7.21 -11.29 -13.28
N THR A 360 -8.44 -11.43 -12.80
CA THR A 360 -9.54 -10.47 -12.96
C THR A 360 -9.94 -9.88 -11.61
N GLU A 361 -9.30 -10.30 -10.56
CA GLU A 361 -9.49 -9.85 -9.19
C GLU A 361 -9.21 -8.35 -9.09
N VAL A 362 -9.89 -7.69 -8.15
CA VAL A 362 -9.83 -6.24 -7.94
C VAL A 362 -9.76 -5.91 -6.45
N GLY A 363 -9.36 -4.69 -6.12
CA GLY A 363 -9.35 -4.20 -4.74
C GLY A 363 -8.41 -4.98 -3.81
N GLY A 364 -7.32 -5.49 -4.37
CA GLY A 364 -6.28 -6.15 -3.60
C GLY A 364 -6.56 -7.61 -3.22
N ASP A 365 -7.54 -8.25 -3.82
CA ASP A 365 -7.81 -9.67 -3.62
C ASP A 365 -6.61 -10.53 -4.07
N ARG A 366 -6.49 -11.73 -3.50
CA ARG A 366 -5.33 -12.59 -3.74
C ARG A 366 -5.28 -13.11 -5.18
N GLU A 367 -4.15 -12.90 -5.85
CA GLU A 367 -3.87 -13.38 -7.20
C GLU A 367 -2.89 -14.56 -7.19
N TYR A 368 -3.01 -15.42 -8.20
CA TYR A 368 -2.02 -16.47 -8.47
C TYR A 368 -0.82 -15.89 -9.23
N GLU A 369 0.39 -16.20 -8.78
CA GLU A 369 1.62 -15.84 -9.48
C GLU A 369 1.95 -16.91 -10.54
N PRO A 370 2.01 -16.56 -11.84
CA PRO A 370 2.39 -17.50 -12.88
C PRO A 370 3.82 -18.01 -12.65
N PRO A 371 4.09 -19.33 -12.83
CA PRO A 371 5.43 -19.89 -12.67
C PRO A 371 6.40 -19.38 -13.74
N VAL A 372 7.69 -19.41 -13.41
CA VAL A 372 8.77 -19.17 -14.37
C VAL A 372 8.76 -20.28 -15.42
N ILE A 373 8.98 -19.90 -16.69
CA ILE A 373 9.20 -20.85 -17.79
C ILE A 373 10.70 -21.00 -17.97
N GLU A 374 11.21 -22.13 -17.52
CA GLU A 374 12.64 -22.42 -17.53
C GLU A 374 13.17 -22.75 -18.92
N GLY A 375 14.47 -22.50 -19.15
CA GLY A 375 15.20 -22.97 -20.34
C GLY A 375 15.03 -22.11 -21.59
N LEU A 376 14.30 -20.99 -21.52
CA LEU A 376 14.12 -20.10 -22.66
C LEU A 376 15.23 -19.07 -22.82
N ILE A 377 15.94 -18.70 -21.74
CA ILE A 377 17.00 -17.68 -21.73
C ILE A 377 18.36 -18.37 -21.64
N GLU A 378 19.27 -18.05 -22.58
CA GLU A 378 20.57 -18.72 -22.68
C GLU A 378 21.49 -18.41 -21.51
N ASP A 379 21.65 -17.13 -21.14
CA ASP A 379 22.43 -16.67 -19.97
C ASP A 379 21.65 -15.60 -19.21
N PRO A 380 20.80 -15.99 -18.24
CA PRO A 380 19.98 -15.04 -17.50
C PRO A 380 20.77 -14.14 -16.54
N SER A 381 22.09 -14.27 -16.44
CA SER A 381 22.97 -13.46 -15.58
C SER A 381 23.64 -12.29 -16.29
N SER A 382 23.39 -12.10 -17.58
CA SER A 382 23.95 -11.01 -18.38
C SER A 382 23.04 -9.78 -18.43
N GLN A 383 23.63 -8.60 -18.66
CA GLN A 383 22.88 -7.34 -18.86
C GLN A 383 22.04 -7.36 -20.14
N GLU A 384 22.53 -7.99 -21.17
CA GLU A 384 21.85 -8.30 -22.42
C GLU A 384 21.67 -9.81 -22.54
N VAL A 385 20.47 -10.25 -22.87
CA VAL A 385 20.12 -11.67 -22.98
C VAL A 385 19.55 -11.98 -24.35
N THR A 386 19.80 -13.21 -24.78
CA THR A 386 19.11 -13.83 -25.91
C THR A 386 18.16 -14.89 -25.36
N PHE A 387 16.94 -14.89 -25.86
CA PHE A 387 15.93 -15.88 -25.45
C PHE A 387 15.13 -16.42 -26.61
N GLN A 388 14.67 -17.65 -26.46
CA GLN A 388 13.73 -18.28 -27.41
C GLN A 388 12.30 -17.91 -26.95
N ALA A 389 11.47 -17.44 -27.88
CA ALA A 389 10.05 -17.22 -27.59
C ALA A 389 9.39 -18.55 -27.24
N PRO A 390 8.42 -18.55 -26.30
CA PRO A 390 7.65 -19.74 -25.95
C PRO A 390 7.02 -20.41 -27.18
N SER A 391 6.95 -21.76 -27.18
CA SER A 391 6.36 -22.56 -28.28
C SER A 391 4.82 -22.48 -28.34
N GLU A 392 4.15 -22.01 -27.27
CA GLU A 392 2.70 -21.83 -27.26
C GLU A 392 2.36 -20.36 -27.55
N ALA A 393 1.39 -20.14 -28.43
CA ALA A 393 0.83 -18.79 -28.66
C ALA A 393 0.13 -18.26 -27.41
N GLY A 394 0.33 -16.97 -27.10
CA GLY A 394 -0.29 -16.36 -25.91
C GLY A 394 0.45 -15.12 -25.41
N ALA A 395 -0.06 -14.55 -24.32
CA ALA A 395 0.54 -13.40 -23.65
C ALA A 395 1.58 -13.85 -22.61
N TYR A 396 2.72 -13.17 -22.61
CA TYR A 396 3.87 -13.44 -21.74
C TYR A 396 4.47 -12.13 -21.23
N ARG A 397 5.31 -12.26 -20.20
CA ARG A 397 6.08 -11.14 -19.64
C ARG A 397 7.52 -11.57 -19.37
N LEU A 398 8.46 -10.78 -19.85
CA LEU A 398 9.87 -10.87 -19.54
C LEU A 398 10.18 -9.98 -18.36
N PHE A 399 10.82 -10.51 -17.31
CA PHE A 399 11.27 -9.77 -16.14
C PHE A 399 12.79 -9.71 -16.11
N ALA A 400 13.30 -8.57 -15.67
CA ALA A 400 14.71 -8.36 -15.38
C ALA A 400 14.85 -7.82 -13.96
N TYR A 401 15.74 -8.43 -13.19
CA TYR A 401 16.14 -8.00 -11.85
C TYR A 401 17.63 -7.70 -11.84
N VAL A 402 17.99 -6.62 -11.19
CA VAL A 402 19.38 -6.17 -11.04
C VAL A 402 19.68 -6.06 -9.55
N LEU A 403 20.65 -6.79 -9.06
CA LEU A 403 21.01 -6.88 -7.66
C LEU A 403 22.43 -6.34 -7.43
N ASP A 404 22.60 -5.52 -6.39
CA ASP A 404 23.91 -4.94 -6.02
C ASP A 404 24.73 -5.82 -5.07
N GLY A 405 24.14 -6.90 -4.54
CA GLY A 405 24.78 -7.76 -3.55
C GLY A 405 24.76 -7.24 -2.11
N ASN A 406 24.15 -6.06 -1.88
CA ASN A 406 24.02 -5.40 -0.58
C ASN A 406 22.55 -5.39 -0.06
N GLY A 407 21.70 -6.24 -0.64
CA GLY A 407 20.29 -6.35 -0.29
C GLY A 407 19.39 -5.36 -1.02
N ASN A 408 19.90 -4.72 -2.08
CA ASN A 408 19.11 -3.85 -2.95
C ASN A 408 18.90 -4.46 -4.33
N ALA A 409 17.76 -4.16 -4.92
CA ALA A 409 17.45 -4.58 -6.28
C ALA A 409 16.68 -3.50 -7.06
N ALA A 410 16.94 -3.46 -8.35
CA ALA A 410 16.06 -2.82 -9.31
C ALA A 410 15.37 -3.85 -10.18
N HIS A 411 14.23 -3.49 -10.76
CA HIS A 411 13.50 -4.36 -11.67
C HIS A 411 12.84 -3.59 -12.81
N ALA A 412 12.67 -4.29 -13.91
CA ALA A 412 11.85 -3.89 -15.04
C ALA A 412 11.16 -5.12 -15.62
N ASN A 413 10.06 -4.92 -16.34
CA ASN A 413 9.44 -6.01 -17.08
C ASN A 413 8.88 -5.52 -18.42
N PHE A 414 8.57 -6.48 -19.31
CA PHE A 414 8.16 -6.21 -20.66
C PHE A 414 7.08 -7.23 -21.08
N PRO A 415 5.81 -6.81 -21.27
CA PRO A 415 4.77 -7.68 -21.81
C PRO A 415 4.93 -7.86 -23.32
N PHE A 416 4.81 -9.10 -23.80
CA PHE A 416 4.83 -9.44 -25.21
C PHE A 416 3.81 -10.54 -25.54
N PHE A 417 3.47 -10.68 -26.80
CA PHE A 417 2.54 -11.71 -27.26
C PHE A 417 3.21 -12.61 -28.30
N VAL A 418 3.10 -13.93 -28.14
CA VAL A 418 3.61 -14.94 -29.07
C VAL A 418 2.50 -15.39 -30.01
N LYS A 419 2.78 -15.40 -31.33
CA LYS A 419 1.88 -15.86 -32.42
C LYS A 419 2.29 -17.20 -32.99
#